data_22d3d247af568ea5fec8575f37789f76
#
_entry.id   22d3d247af568ea5fec8575f37789f76
#
_cell.length_a   1.000
_cell.length_b   1.000
_cell.length_c   1.000
_cell.angle_alpha   90.00
_cell.angle_beta   90.00
_cell.angle_gamma   90.00
#
_symmetry.space_group_name_H-M   'P 1'
#
loop_
_entity.id
_entity.type
_entity.pdbx_description
1 polymer ?
#
loop_
_entity_poly.entity_id
_entity_poly.type
_entity_poly.pdbx_seq_one_letter_code
_entity_poly.pdbx_strand_id
1 'polypeptide(L)'
;MERHQTWIAFVVAVMTLVALLGMGWAAYTVQHGLIQSSGHSLVQAATDAASKLDMMILERYRDIQLLSTAPITQGQNPEALTKYLRELVHAYPAYRWIGVTDSRGRIIAATDTATTSLDRSQSHWFQLARTVTDVRILDAQVSDESGGTSAITVIAPLRSPDGRFLGAIVAIVGVPSLMHILDDTMQVLKNIEWTEESHIEYQLLNEKGDLIADSTLRQEGNINLKQLGLPSATLVGMNARGFVQETHLRRGISVITAYAQVTIAHADPALRWGILIRVDRDSILAPIR
;
A
#
# COMPACT_ATOMS: atom_id res chain seq x y z
N MET A 1 -74.39 -11.78 -8.08
CA MET A 1 -73.36 -11.26 -8.98
C MET A 1 -72.22 -10.57 -8.20
N GLU A 2 -72.49 -9.76 -7.20
CA GLU A 2 -71.52 -9.01 -6.43
C GLU A 2 -70.43 -9.88 -5.65
N ARG A 3 -70.87 -11.01 -5.06
CA ARG A 3 -69.96 -11.92 -4.34
C ARG A 3 -68.91 -12.57 -5.23
N HIS A 4 -69.15 -12.81 -6.48
CA HIS A 4 -68.21 -13.35 -7.44
C HIS A 4 -67.16 -12.29 -7.87
N GLN A 5 -67.59 -11.05 -8.06
CA GLN A 5 -66.73 -9.94 -8.42
C GLN A 5 -65.73 -9.61 -7.29
N THR A 6 -66.19 -9.59 -6.03
CA THR A 6 -65.32 -9.36 -4.88
C THR A 6 -64.30 -10.48 -4.68
N TRP A 7 -64.68 -11.74 -4.93
CA TRP A 7 -63.75 -12.88 -4.84
C TRP A 7 -62.66 -12.85 -5.94
N ILE A 8 -63.05 -12.53 -7.19
CA ILE A 8 -62.11 -12.35 -8.30
C ILE A 8 -61.14 -11.20 -8.01
N ALA A 9 -61.65 -10.06 -7.54
CA ALA A 9 -60.80 -8.93 -7.16
C ALA A 9 -59.79 -9.29 -6.05
N PHE A 10 -60.21 -10.06 -5.06
CA PHE A 10 -59.31 -10.56 -3.98
C PHE A 10 -58.23 -11.48 -4.52
N VAL A 11 -58.57 -12.43 -5.38
CA VAL A 11 -57.60 -13.36 -5.99
C VAL A 11 -56.57 -12.59 -6.85
N VAL A 12 -57.02 -11.65 -7.66
CA VAL A 12 -56.14 -10.78 -8.47
C VAL A 12 -55.22 -9.96 -7.58
N ALA A 13 -55.72 -9.38 -6.51
CA ALA A 13 -54.91 -8.62 -5.56
C ALA A 13 -53.83 -9.48 -4.89
N VAL A 14 -54.16 -10.70 -4.47
CA VAL A 14 -53.21 -11.66 -3.88
C VAL A 14 -52.14 -12.08 -4.90
N MET A 15 -52.55 -12.39 -6.16
CA MET A 15 -51.60 -12.74 -7.21
C MET A 15 -50.65 -11.58 -7.53
N THR A 16 -51.15 -10.35 -7.58
CA THR A 16 -50.34 -9.16 -7.80
C THR A 16 -49.36 -8.95 -6.65
N LEU A 17 -49.81 -9.11 -5.42
CA LEU A 17 -48.94 -9.02 -4.24
C LEU A 17 -47.81 -10.07 -4.27
N VAL A 18 -48.14 -11.32 -4.57
CA VAL A 18 -47.18 -12.40 -4.68
C VAL A 18 -46.15 -12.13 -5.80
N ALA A 19 -46.62 -11.61 -6.95
CA ALA A 19 -45.74 -11.23 -8.05
C ALA A 19 -44.79 -10.08 -7.67
N LEU A 20 -45.28 -9.06 -6.97
CA LEU A 20 -44.45 -7.93 -6.46
C LEU A 20 -43.41 -8.40 -5.43
N LEU A 21 -43.81 -9.27 -4.51
CA LEU A 21 -42.88 -9.86 -3.52
C LEU A 21 -41.83 -10.73 -4.21
N GLY A 22 -42.23 -11.53 -5.21
CA GLY A 22 -41.31 -12.35 -6.02
C GLY A 22 -40.28 -11.51 -6.79
N MET A 23 -40.76 -10.42 -7.43
CA MET A 23 -39.85 -9.48 -8.12
C MET A 23 -38.89 -8.77 -7.14
N GLY A 24 -39.41 -8.33 -6.00
CA GLY A 24 -38.56 -7.72 -4.94
C GLY A 24 -37.50 -8.67 -4.43
N TRP A 25 -37.85 -9.94 -4.20
CA TRP A 25 -36.91 -10.96 -3.77
C TRP A 25 -35.85 -11.28 -4.86
N ALA A 26 -36.27 -11.40 -6.11
CA ALA A 26 -35.38 -11.60 -7.25
C ALA A 26 -34.39 -10.44 -7.41
N ALA A 27 -34.88 -9.20 -7.36
CA ALA A 27 -34.03 -8.01 -7.41
C ALA A 27 -33.00 -7.99 -6.26
N TYR A 28 -33.42 -8.31 -5.04
CA TYR A 28 -32.55 -8.39 -3.86
C TYR A 28 -31.46 -9.46 -4.04
N THR A 29 -31.80 -10.67 -4.53
CA THR A 29 -30.84 -11.77 -4.74
C THR A 29 -29.83 -11.42 -5.81
N VAL A 30 -30.24 -10.77 -6.91
CA VAL A 30 -29.34 -10.32 -7.98
C VAL A 30 -28.39 -9.24 -7.47
N GLN A 31 -28.91 -8.21 -6.77
CA GLN A 31 -28.07 -7.16 -6.19
C GLN A 31 -27.05 -7.72 -5.20
N HIS A 32 -27.50 -8.62 -4.31
CA HIS A 32 -26.61 -9.24 -3.35
C HIS A 32 -25.52 -10.08 -4.04
N GLY A 33 -25.88 -10.85 -5.08
CA GLY A 33 -24.94 -11.63 -5.88
C GLY A 33 -23.88 -10.77 -6.58
N LEU A 34 -24.28 -9.63 -7.16
CA LEU A 34 -23.34 -8.70 -7.79
C LEU A 34 -22.37 -8.09 -6.78
N ILE A 35 -22.86 -7.63 -5.61
CA ILE A 35 -22.00 -7.08 -4.55
C ILE A 35 -21.00 -8.13 -4.06
N GLN A 36 -21.44 -9.38 -3.86
CA GLN A 36 -20.56 -10.47 -3.43
C GLN A 36 -19.50 -10.78 -4.50
N SER A 37 -19.89 -10.93 -5.77
CA SER A 37 -18.94 -11.19 -6.86
C SER A 37 -17.92 -10.08 -7.00
N SER A 38 -18.37 -8.83 -7.10
CA SER A 38 -17.48 -7.67 -7.22
C SER A 38 -16.60 -7.50 -5.98
N GLY A 39 -17.14 -7.74 -4.79
CA GLY A 39 -16.36 -7.72 -3.55
C GLY A 39 -15.22 -8.74 -3.57
N HIS A 40 -15.46 -9.96 -4.04
CA HIS A 40 -14.40 -10.98 -4.17
C HIS A 40 -13.34 -10.60 -5.21
N SER A 41 -13.74 -10.04 -6.36
CA SER A 41 -12.79 -9.55 -7.37
C SER A 41 -11.90 -8.43 -6.82
N LEU A 42 -12.49 -7.49 -6.06
CA LEU A 42 -11.72 -6.44 -5.39
C LEU A 42 -10.76 -7.01 -4.34
N VAL A 43 -11.16 -8.04 -3.59
CA VAL A 43 -10.26 -8.73 -2.63
C VAL A 43 -9.10 -9.40 -3.35
N GLN A 44 -9.35 -10.03 -4.50
CA GLN A 44 -8.29 -10.61 -5.31
C GLN A 44 -7.29 -9.55 -5.75
N ALA A 45 -7.78 -8.42 -6.28
CA ALA A 45 -6.94 -7.31 -6.70
C ALA A 45 -6.14 -6.69 -5.54
N ALA A 46 -6.75 -6.51 -4.38
CA ALA A 46 -6.06 -6.01 -3.19
C ALA A 46 -4.97 -7.00 -2.73
N THR A 47 -5.24 -8.31 -2.80
CA THR A 47 -4.28 -9.36 -2.45
C THR A 47 -3.11 -9.41 -3.43
N ASP A 48 -3.37 -9.28 -4.74
CA ASP A 48 -2.33 -9.25 -5.77
C ASP A 48 -1.44 -8.01 -5.64
N ALA A 49 -2.06 -6.85 -5.40
CA ALA A 49 -1.32 -5.62 -5.13
C ALA A 49 -0.46 -5.73 -3.86
N ALA A 50 -0.99 -6.31 -2.80
CA ALA A 50 -0.25 -6.56 -1.56
C ALA A 50 0.96 -7.46 -1.79
N SER A 51 0.80 -8.54 -2.56
CA SER A 51 1.88 -9.47 -2.89
C SER A 51 2.97 -8.83 -3.74
N LYS A 52 2.61 -7.97 -4.70
CA LYS A 52 3.57 -7.23 -5.53
C LYS A 52 4.35 -6.21 -4.70
N LEU A 53 3.68 -5.49 -3.79
CA LEU A 53 4.35 -4.55 -2.87
C LEU A 53 5.31 -5.29 -1.93
N ASP A 54 4.90 -6.42 -1.37
CA ASP A 54 5.75 -7.27 -0.52
C ASP A 54 7.01 -7.70 -1.26
N MET A 55 6.85 -8.19 -2.49
CA MET A 55 7.98 -8.59 -3.33
C MET A 55 8.93 -7.43 -3.63
N MET A 56 8.40 -6.26 -4.00
CA MET A 56 9.22 -5.09 -4.30
C MET A 56 10.03 -4.63 -3.08
N ILE A 57 9.42 -4.60 -1.90
CA ILE A 57 10.10 -4.20 -0.67
C ILE A 57 11.15 -5.24 -0.28
N LEU A 58 10.85 -6.53 -0.44
CA LEU A 58 11.79 -7.62 -0.20
C LEU A 58 13.01 -7.54 -1.15
N GLU A 59 12.82 -7.18 -2.41
CA GLU A 59 13.91 -6.93 -3.33
C GLU A 59 14.82 -5.80 -2.82
N ARG A 60 14.25 -4.67 -2.40
CA ARG A 60 15.04 -3.55 -1.82
C ARG A 60 15.80 -3.97 -0.57
N TYR A 61 15.19 -4.77 0.29
CA TYR A 61 15.87 -5.37 1.45
C TYR A 61 17.09 -6.18 1.01
N ARG A 62 16.92 -7.09 0.04
CA ARG A 62 18.01 -7.96 -0.45
C ARG A 62 19.10 -7.17 -1.16
N ASP A 63 18.76 -6.15 -1.95
CA ASP A 63 19.73 -5.28 -2.59
C ASP A 63 20.66 -4.64 -1.56
N ILE A 64 20.09 -4.07 -0.50
CA ILE A 64 20.88 -3.43 0.56
C ILE A 64 21.66 -4.45 1.39
N GLN A 65 21.11 -5.66 1.60
CA GLN A 65 21.85 -6.76 2.23
C GLN A 65 23.10 -7.15 1.42
N LEU A 66 22.97 -7.31 0.12
CA LEU A 66 24.10 -7.62 -0.77
C LEU A 66 25.12 -6.48 -0.79
N LEU A 67 24.64 -5.24 -0.89
CA LEU A 67 25.50 -4.06 -0.87
C LEU A 67 26.29 -3.92 0.44
N SER A 68 25.68 -4.26 1.58
CA SER A 68 26.34 -4.14 2.89
C SER A 68 27.55 -5.06 3.02
N THR A 69 27.60 -6.16 2.26
CA THR A 69 28.69 -7.13 2.25
C THR A 69 29.61 -7.00 1.04
N ALA A 70 29.28 -6.13 0.07
CA ALA A 70 30.03 -5.98 -1.16
C ALA A 70 31.40 -5.34 -0.91
N PRO A 71 32.47 -5.82 -1.55
CA PRO A 71 33.83 -5.25 -1.37
C PRO A 71 33.90 -3.75 -1.67
N ILE A 72 33.09 -3.24 -2.61
CA ILE A 72 33.07 -1.83 -2.99
C ILE A 72 32.57 -0.91 -1.86
N THR A 73 31.62 -1.38 -1.05
CA THR A 73 31.06 -0.62 0.09
C THR A 73 31.97 -0.67 1.30
N GLN A 74 32.79 -1.70 1.40
CA GLN A 74 33.80 -1.88 2.47
C GLN A 74 35.19 -1.32 2.06
N GLY A 75 35.36 -0.96 0.79
CA GLY A 75 36.60 -0.42 0.24
C GLY A 75 36.85 1.03 0.64
N GLN A 76 38.10 1.47 0.44
CA GLN A 76 38.56 2.82 0.81
C GLN A 76 38.53 3.82 -0.37
N ASN A 77 37.68 3.61 -1.39
CA ASN A 77 37.58 4.48 -2.54
C ASN A 77 36.20 5.12 -2.64
N PRO A 78 35.96 6.29 -2.01
CA PRO A 78 34.67 6.97 -2.04
C PRO A 78 34.19 7.38 -3.44
N GLU A 79 35.10 7.71 -4.36
CA GLU A 79 34.74 8.12 -5.72
C GLU A 79 34.17 6.96 -6.53
N ALA A 80 34.85 5.79 -6.48
CA ALA A 80 34.38 4.58 -7.13
C ALA A 80 33.03 4.14 -6.55
N LEU A 81 32.86 4.22 -5.22
CA LEU A 81 31.61 3.92 -4.55
C LEU A 81 30.49 4.88 -4.97
N THR A 82 30.74 6.19 -4.97
CA THR A 82 29.76 7.20 -5.42
C THR A 82 29.32 6.94 -6.87
N LYS A 83 30.26 6.64 -7.78
CA LYS A 83 29.94 6.30 -9.17
C LYS A 83 29.03 5.07 -9.23
N TYR A 84 29.38 4.01 -8.50
CA TYR A 84 28.59 2.78 -8.45
C TYR A 84 27.17 3.01 -7.92
N LEU A 85 27.03 3.78 -6.81
CA LEU A 85 25.70 4.11 -6.25
C LEU A 85 24.82 4.90 -7.22
N ARG A 86 25.41 5.82 -8.00
CA ARG A 86 24.70 6.56 -9.05
C ARG A 86 24.23 5.66 -10.18
N GLU A 87 25.07 4.74 -10.64
CA GLU A 87 24.69 3.75 -11.66
C GLU A 87 23.54 2.88 -11.16
N LEU A 88 23.56 2.50 -9.87
CA LEU A 88 22.50 1.72 -9.26
C LEU A 88 21.15 2.48 -9.23
N VAL A 89 21.13 3.73 -8.80
CA VAL A 89 19.92 4.56 -8.78
C VAL A 89 19.41 4.82 -10.19
N HIS A 90 20.30 4.98 -11.16
CA HIS A 90 19.89 5.13 -12.57
C HIS A 90 19.24 3.85 -13.10
N ALA A 91 19.74 2.69 -12.73
CA ALA A 91 19.17 1.40 -13.13
C ALA A 91 17.86 1.08 -12.39
N TYR A 92 17.70 1.57 -11.15
CA TYR A 92 16.55 1.30 -10.29
C TYR A 92 15.92 2.60 -9.78
N PRO A 93 15.01 3.22 -10.55
CA PRO A 93 14.41 4.53 -10.22
C PRO A 93 13.58 4.55 -8.92
N ALA A 94 13.29 3.39 -8.33
CA ALA A 94 12.64 3.30 -7.04
C ALA A 94 13.48 3.91 -5.90
N TYR A 95 14.80 3.90 -6.04
CA TYR A 95 15.69 4.56 -5.10
C TYR A 95 15.73 6.07 -5.38
N ARG A 96 15.39 6.85 -4.37
CA ARG A 96 15.52 8.30 -4.39
C ARG A 96 16.92 8.75 -4.04
N TRP A 97 17.53 8.07 -3.11
CA TRP A 97 18.85 8.38 -2.60
C TRP A 97 19.46 7.15 -1.93
N ILE A 98 20.77 6.98 -2.10
CA ILE A 98 21.56 5.98 -1.38
C ILE A 98 22.80 6.68 -0.85
N GLY A 99 23.13 6.43 0.42
CA GLY A 99 24.32 6.93 1.08
C GLY A 99 25.04 5.87 1.89
N VAL A 100 26.34 6.07 2.05
CA VAL A 100 27.21 5.24 2.89
C VAL A 100 27.97 6.15 3.86
N THR A 101 28.00 5.75 5.14
CA THR A 101 28.72 6.48 6.18
C THR A 101 29.96 5.73 6.66
N ASP A 102 30.86 6.46 7.30
CA ASP A 102 31.88 5.89 8.16
C ASP A 102 31.31 5.48 9.53
N SER A 103 32.16 4.95 10.40
CA SER A 103 31.80 4.51 11.75
C SER A 103 31.37 5.65 12.69
N ARG A 104 31.64 6.89 12.32
CA ARG A 104 31.27 8.10 13.07
C ARG A 104 29.95 8.73 12.59
N GLY A 105 29.37 8.20 11.49
CA GLY A 105 28.12 8.72 10.90
C GLY A 105 28.32 9.83 9.87
N ARG A 106 29.57 10.08 9.43
CA ARG A 106 29.83 11.00 8.32
C ARG A 106 29.60 10.32 7.01
N ILE A 107 28.81 10.91 6.11
CA ILE A 107 28.57 10.39 4.75
C ILE A 107 29.89 10.45 3.95
N ILE A 108 30.39 9.28 3.53
CA ILE A 108 31.61 9.14 2.74
C ILE A 108 31.34 9.02 1.24
N ALA A 109 30.17 8.49 0.86
CA ALA A 109 29.72 8.38 -0.52
C ALA A 109 28.20 8.46 -0.58
N ALA A 110 27.65 9.12 -1.60
CA ALA A 110 26.21 9.20 -1.81
C ALA A 110 25.86 9.46 -3.28
N THR A 111 24.62 9.13 -3.66
CA THR A 111 24.08 9.40 -4.99
C THR A 111 23.97 10.91 -5.26
N ASP A 112 23.63 11.70 -4.24
CA ASP A 112 23.72 13.16 -4.27
C ASP A 112 25.01 13.58 -3.54
N THR A 113 25.96 14.13 -4.30
CA THR A 113 27.23 14.60 -3.78
C THR A 113 27.12 15.79 -2.84
N ALA A 114 26.04 16.57 -2.88
CA ALA A 114 25.80 17.66 -1.95
C ALA A 114 25.64 17.14 -0.51
N THR A 115 25.25 15.89 -0.33
CA THR A 115 25.11 15.25 0.99
C THR A 115 26.40 14.65 1.52
N THR A 116 27.45 14.54 0.67
CA THR A 116 28.76 14.00 1.09
C THR A 116 29.40 14.88 2.16
N SER A 117 30.00 14.27 3.14
CA SER A 117 30.61 14.89 4.34
C SER A 117 29.62 15.40 5.39
N LEU A 118 28.31 15.31 5.16
CA LEU A 118 27.34 15.64 6.21
C LEU A 118 27.44 14.64 7.37
N ASP A 119 27.31 15.17 8.56
CA ASP A 119 27.25 14.38 9.79
C ASP A 119 25.83 13.88 10.04
N ARG A 120 25.63 12.59 10.03
CA ARG A 120 24.37 11.88 10.30
C ARG A 120 24.43 11.06 11.59
N SER A 121 25.44 11.30 12.43
CA SER A 121 25.63 10.57 13.68
C SER A 121 24.42 10.60 14.62
N GLN A 122 23.62 11.65 14.56
CA GLN A 122 22.41 11.82 15.38
C GLN A 122 21.12 11.37 14.69
N SER A 123 21.19 10.97 13.40
CA SER A 123 19.99 10.48 12.72
C SER A 123 19.51 9.15 13.32
N HIS A 124 18.18 8.99 13.40
CA HIS A 124 17.57 7.77 13.95
C HIS A 124 18.05 6.51 13.21
N TRP A 125 18.11 6.56 11.88
CA TRP A 125 18.55 5.43 11.07
C TRP A 125 20.00 5.04 11.31
N PHE A 126 20.91 6.02 11.55
CA PHE A 126 22.31 5.71 11.85
C PHE A 126 22.47 5.09 13.24
N GLN A 127 21.78 5.65 14.24
CA GLN A 127 21.77 5.09 15.59
C GLN A 127 21.23 3.66 15.60
N LEU A 128 20.17 3.40 14.83
CA LEU A 128 19.62 2.06 14.68
C LEU A 128 20.64 1.12 14.00
N ALA A 129 21.29 1.54 12.90
CA ALA A 129 22.29 0.74 12.18
C ALA A 129 23.44 0.27 13.08
N ARG A 130 23.84 1.07 14.10
CA ARG A 130 24.87 0.68 15.06
C ARG A 130 24.48 -0.49 15.95
N THR A 131 23.20 -0.66 16.23
CA THR A 131 22.67 -1.64 17.20
C THR A 131 22.22 -2.93 16.56
N VAL A 132 21.87 -2.91 15.28
CA VAL A 132 21.36 -4.08 14.56
C VAL A 132 22.50 -4.86 13.90
N THR A 133 22.24 -6.13 13.63
CA THR A 133 23.18 -7.02 12.94
C THR A 133 22.80 -7.23 11.48
N ASP A 134 21.56 -6.91 11.13
CA ASP A 134 20.96 -7.20 9.83
C ASP A 134 20.28 -5.97 9.26
N VAL A 135 19.81 -6.07 8.02
CA VAL A 135 19.04 -5.01 7.36
C VAL A 135 17.79 -4.72 8.17
N ARG A 136 17.40 -3.44 8.22
CA ARG A 136 16.13 -2.97 8.79
C ARG A 136 15.43 -2.04 7.81
N ILE A 137 14.12 -2.06 7.84
CA ILE A 137 13.28 -1.13 7.10
C ILE A 137 12.56 -0.23 8.10
N LEU A 138 12.69 1.07 7.93
CA LEU A 138 11.90 2.04 8.67
C LEU A 138 10.66 2.39 7.88
N ASP A 139 9.55 2.54 8.58
CA ASP A 139 8.24 2.85 8.01
C ASP A 139 8.24 4.16 7.21
N ALA A 140 7.25 4.30 6.34
CA ALA A 140 7.13 5.45 5.47
C ALA A 140 7.02 6.74 6.29
N GLN A 141 7.92 7.67 6.02
CA GLN A 141 7.97 8.99 6.63
C GLN A 141 8.57 10.02 5.68
N VAL A 142 8.26 11.27 5.93
CA VAL A 142 8.86 12.41 5.23
C VAL A 142 10.19 12.76 5.90
N SER A 143 11.26 12.89 5.12
CA SER A 143 12.58 13.30 5.59
C SER A 143 13.26 14.24 4.60
N ASP A 144 14.33 14.90 5.04
CA ASP A 144 15.16 15.74 4.15
C ASP A 144 15.77 14.91 3.01
N GLU A 145 16.24 13.68 3.33
CA GLU A 145 16.83 12.76 2.36
C GLU A 145 15.81 12.27 1.33
N SER A 146 14.52 12.24 1.67
CA SER A 146 13.44 11.92 0.73
C SER A 146 13.02 13.10 -0.17
N GLY A 147 13.61 14.26 0.02
CA GLY A 147 13.23 15.48 -0.70
C GLY A 147 11.83 15.98 -0.32
N GLY A 148 11.42 15.77 0.94
CA GLY A 148 10.13 16.21 1.46
C GLY A 148 8.93 15.36 1.01
N THR A 149 9.18 14.18 0.40
CA THR A 149 8.12 13.22 0.04
C THR A 149 8.16 12.02 0.97
N SER A 150 7.04 11.32 1.11
CA SER A 150 6.97 10.10 1.90
C SER A 150 7.84 9.00 1.28
N ALA A 151 8.64 8.32 2.09
CA ALA A 151 9.56 7.28 1.65
C ALA A 151 9.84 6.27 2.77
N ILE A 152 10.11 5.03 2.40
CA ILE A 152 10.68 4.04 3.32
C ILE A 152 12.20 4.17 3.33
N THR A 153 12.80 3.87 4.47
CA THR A 153 14.26 3.87 4.63
C THR A 153 14.74 2.45 4.88
N VAL A 154 15.59 1.95 4.01
CA VAL A 154 16.26 0.64 4.17
C VAL A 154 17.68 0.88 4.63
N ILE A 155 18.07 0.27 5.75
CA ILE A 155 19.38 0.45 6.35
C ILE A 155 20.08 -0.90 6.57
N ALA A 156 21.40 -0.91 6.45
CA ALA A 156 22.21 -2.04 6.89
C ALA A 156 23.51 -1.56 7.55
N PRO A 157 23.96 -2.25 8.62
CA PRO A 157 25.29 -2.01 9.18
C PRO A 157 26.36 -2.53 8.22
N LEU A 158 27.45 -1.77 8.10
CA LEU A 158 28.68 -2.25 7.48
C LEU A 158 29.59 -2.77 8.59
N ARG A 159 30.00 -4.02 8.50
CA ARG A 159 30.85 -4.67 9.49
C ARG A 159 32.05 -5.36 8.84
N SER A 160 33.18 -5.28 9.50
CA SER A 160 34.35 -6.07 9.13
C SER A 160 34.16 -7.56 9.47
N PRO A 161 34.95 -8.46 8.92
CA PRO A 161 34.86 -9.90 9.19
C PRO A 161 34.95 -10.27 10.69
N ASP A 162 35.63 -9.45 11.49
CA ASP A 162 35.73 -9.57 12.96
C ASP A 162 34.54 -8.94 13.70
N GLY A 163 33.49 -8.46 12.97
CA GLY A 163 32.25 -7.92 13.54
C GLY A 163 32.30 -6.44 13.92
N ARG A 164 33.44 -5.77 13.75
CA ARG A 164 33.55 -4.33 14.07
C ARG A 164 32.68 -3.48 13.15
N PHE A 165 31.95 -2.52 13.72
CA PHE A 165 31.14 -1.58 12.97
C PHE A 165 32.04 -0.61 12.18
N LEU A 166 31.87 -0.60 10.87
CA LEU A 166 32.61 0.26 9.92
C LEU A 166 31.80 1.49 9.50
N GLY A 167 30.47 1.42 9.57
CA GLY A 167 29.55 2.43 9.11
C GLY A 167 28.20 1.84 8.78
N ALA A 168 27.41 2.54 8.00
CA ALA A 168 26.10 2.10 7.55
C ALA A 168 25.87 2.44 6.08
N ILE A 169 25.11 1.60 5.39
CA ILE A 169 24.48 1.93 4.12
C ILE A 169 23.00 2.21 4.38
N VAL A 170 22.49 3.24 3.75
CA VAL A 170 21.09 3.66 3.84
C VAL A 170 20.55 3.96 2.45
N ALA A 171 19.36 3.45 2.15
CA ALA A 171 18.66 3.71 0.91
C ALA A 171 17.26 4.25 1.19
N ILE A 172 16.87 5.29 0.47
CA ILE A 172 15.56 5.92 0.51
C ILE A 172 14.77 5.47 -0.71
N VAL A 173 13.64 4.79 -0.48
CA VAL A 173 12.72 4.32 -1.52
C VAL A 173 11.45 5.16 -1.47
N GLY A 174 11.17 5.88 -2.54
CA GLY A 174 10.02 6.80 -2.59
C GLY A 174 8.68 6.07 -2.66
N VAL A 175 7.70 6.50 -1.87
CA VAL A 175 6.32 6.02 -1.95
C VAL A 175 5.73 6.16 -3.37
N PRO A 176 6.00 7.19 -4.17
CA PRO A 176 5.52 7.26 -5.55
C PRO A 176 5.89 6.04 -6.41
N SER A 177 7.05 5.43 -6.18
CA SER A 177 7.45 4.20 -6.90
C SER A 177 6.61 2.98 -6.48
N LEU A 178 6.13 2.96 -5.24
CA LEU A 178 5.20 1.94 -4.73
C LEU A 178 3.80 2.14 -5.34
N MET A 179 3.39 3.39 -5.56
CA MET A 179 2.08 3.71 -6.13
C MET A 179 1.92 3.20 -7.55
N HIS A 180 2.97 3.13 -8.38
CA HIS A 180 2.89 2.57 -9.72
C HIS A 180 2.32 1.14 -9.73
N ILE A 181 2.65 0.32 -8.74
CA ILE A 181 2.10 -1.05 -8.61
C ILE A 181 0.59 -1.01 -8.41
N LEU A 182 0.14 -0.07 -7.59
CA LEU A 182 -1.29 0.12 -7.30
C LEU A 182 -2.02 0.67 -8.53
N ASP A 183 -1.42 1.65 -9.21
CA ASP A 183 -1.96 2.23 -10.45
C ASP A 183 -2.11 1.17 -11.54
N ASP A 184 -1.10 0.31 -11.76
CA ASP A 184 -1.16 -0.80 -12.71
C ASP A 184 -2.29 -1.78 -12.34
N THR A 185 -2.44 -2.11 -11.06
CA THR A 185 -3.52 -2.97 -10.59
C THR A 185 -4.89 -2.34 -10.85
N MET A 186 -5.03 -1.02 -10.64
CA MET A 186 -6.27 -0.31 -10.96
C MET A 186 -6.59 -0.29 -12.46
N GLN A 187 -5.58 -0.14 -13.31
CA GLN A 187 -5.77 -0.20 -14.77
C GLN A 187 -6.28 -1.58 -15.22
N VAL A 188 -5.71 -2.64 -14.66
CA VAL A 188 -6.17 -4.02 -14.95
C VAL A 188 -7.62 -4.21 -14.52
N LEU A 189 -8.00 -3.77 -13.32
CA LEU A 189 -9.37 -3.85 -12.82
C LEU A 189 -10.35 -3.11 -13.74
N LYS A 190 -10.04 -1.86 -14.12
CA LYS A 190 -10.88 -1.07 -15.01
C LYS A 190 -11.10 -1.74 -16.38
N ASN A 191 -10.07 -2.39 -16.90
CA ASN A 191 -10.16 -3.03 -18.22
C ASN A 191 -10.95 -4.34 -18.23
N ILE A 192 -11.06 -5.04 -17.11
CA ILE A 192 -11.67 -6.38 -17.05
C ILE A 192 -13.12 -6.35 -16.57
N GLU A 193 -13.44 -5.57 -15.55
CA GLU A 193 -14.72 -5.69 -14.83
C GLU A 193 -15.51 -4.38 -14.71
N TRP A 194 -14.88 -3.23 -15.00
CA TRP A 194 -15.48 -1.94 -14.68
C TRP A 194 -15.52 -1.02 -15.90
N THR A 195 -16.54 -0.17 -15.97
CA THR A 195 -16.64 0.85 -17.02
C THR A 195 -15.70 2.02 -16.71
N GLU A 196 -15.36 2.82 -17.74
CA GLU A 196 -14.56 4.04 -17.56
C GLU A 196 -15.18 5.03 -16.54
N GLU A 197 -16.49 4.98 -16.35
CA GLU A 197 -17.23 5.81 -15.40
C GLU A 197 -17.14 5.33 -13.95
N SER A 198 -16.61 4.12 -13.71
CA SER A 198 -16.51 3.56 -12.36
C SER A 198 -15.40 4.24 -11.58
N HIS A 199 -15.73 4.85 -10.46
CA HIS A 199 -14.76 5.43 -9.54
C HIS A 199 -14.14 4.33 -8.68
N ILE A 200 -12.92 3.92 -9.07
CA ILE A 200 -12.11 3.00 -8.28
C ILE A 200 -10.98 3.81 -7.63
N GLU A 201 -10.86 3.68 -6.32
CA GLU A 201 -9.83 4.33 -5.52
C GLU A 201 -9.03 3.30 -4.73
N TYR A 202 -7.76 3.59 -4.47
CA TYR A 202 -6.96 2.81 -3.54
C TYR A 202 -6.34 3.68 -2.46
N GLN A 203 -6.03 3.06 -1.33
CA GLN A 203 -5.31 3.66 -0.22
C GLN A 203 -4.31 2.66 0.34
N LEU A 204 -3.15 3.15 0.73
CA LEU A 204 -2.11 2.41 1.44
C LEU A 204 -1.99 2.99 2.84
N LEU A 205 -2.06 2.14 3.85
CA LEU A 205 -2.03 2.51 5.26
C LEU A 205 -0.86 1.83 5.96
N ASN A 206 -0.28 2.50 6.96
CA ASN A 206 0.62 1.83 7.91
C ASN A 206 -0.18 1.06 8.99
N GLU A 207 0.52 0.34 9.86
CA GLU A 207 -0.08 -0.43 10.96
C GLU A 207 -0.96 0.42 11.90
N LYS A 208 -0.60 1.69 12.09
CA LYS A 208 -1.35 2.63 12.93
C LYS A 208 -2.65 3.12 12.27
N GLY A 209 -2.79 2.93 10.96
CA GLY A 209 -3.90 3.43 10.15
C GLY A 209 -3.65 4.80 9.54
N ASP A 210 -2.39 5.29 9.60
CA ASP A 210 -2.01 6.52 8.92
C ASP A 210 -1.91 6.28 7.42
N LEU A 211 -2.37 7.24 6.65
CA LEU A 211 -2.40 7.19 5.19
C LEU A 211 -0.99 7.39 4.64
N ILE A 212 -0.43 6.35 4.00
CA ILE A 212 0.86 6.41 3.29
C ILE A 212 0.68 6.95 1.88
N ALA A 213 -0.37 6.47 1.19
CA ALA A 213 -0.69 6.86 -0.18
C ALA A 213 -2.20 6.79 -0.44
N ASP A 214 -2.70 7.66 -1.32
CA ASP A 214 -4.10 7.71 -1.75
C ASP A 214 -4.15 8.07 -3.24
N SER A 215 -4.94 7.35 -4.03
CA SER A 215 -5.06 7.59 -5.48
C SER A 215 -5.65 8.96 -5.84
N THR A 216 -6.32 9.62 -4.91
CA THR A 216 -7.05 10.88 -5.15
C THR A 216 -6.59 12.04 -4.27
N LEU A 217 -5.96 11.77 -3.12
CA LEU A 217 -5.43 12.77 -2.22
C LEU A 217 -3.91 12.87 -2.37
N ARG A 218 -3.40 14.10 -2.43
CA ARG A 218 -1.97 14.37 -2.43
C ARG A 218 -1.42 14.72 -1.03
N GLN A 219 -2.25 14.61 0.01
CA GLN A 219 -1.86 14.87 1.41
C GLN A 219 -1.60 13.54 2.11
N GLU A 220 -0.35 13.15 2.14
CA GLU A 220 0.13 11.95 2.80
C GLU A 220 0.46 12.24 4.27
N GLY A 221 0.32 11.22 5.12
CA GLY A 221 0.84 11.23 6.50
C GLY A 221 0.03 11.98 7.55
N ASN A 222 -0.96 12.80 7.16
CA ASN A 222 -1.74 13.62 8.09
C ASN A 222 -3.15 13.09 8.40
N ILE A 223 -3.51 11.93 7.82
CA ILE A 223 -4.86 11.36 7.94
C ILE A 223 -4.73 9.96 8.52
N ASN A 224 -5.41 9.71 9.66
CA ASN A 224 -5.50 8.38 10.25
C ASN A 224 -6.92 7.83 10.06
N LEU A 225 -7.07 6.84 9.17
CA LEU A 225 -8.36 6.29 8.80
C LEU A 225 -8.98 5.41 9.89
N LYS A 226 -8.18 4.80 10.77
CA LYS A 226 -8.68 4.10 11.95
C LYS A 226 -9.32 5.05 12.96
N GLN A 227 -8.66 6.17 13.23
CA GLN A 227 -9.19 7.20 14.13
C GLN A 227 -10.47 7.85 13.59
N LEU A 228 -10.59 7.93 12.26
CA LEU A 228 -11.81 8.39 11.62
C LEU A 228 -12.92 7.34 11.58
N GLY A 229 -12.69 6.16 12.14
CA GLY A 229 -13.69 5.09 12.29
C GLY A 229 -13.98 4.32 11.01
N LEU A 230 -13.07 4.29 10.02
CA LEU A 230 -13.27 3.54 8.80
C LEU A 230 -13.16 2.04 9.07
N PRO A 231 -14.23 1.25 8.82
CA PRO A 231 -14.27 -0.19 9.14
C PRO A 231 -13.16 -0.98 8.44
N SER A 232 -12.93 -0.74 7.15
CA SER A 232 -11.88 -1.43 6.36
C SER A 232 -10.49 -1.20 6.92
N ALA A 233 -10.18 0.01 7.39
CA ALA A 233 -8.89 0.35 8.00
C ALA A 233 -8.66 -0.39 9.33
N THR A 234 -9.73 -0.66 10.09
CA THR A 234 -9.66 -1.45 11.32
C THR A 234 -9.46 -2.94 11.01
N LEU A 235 -10.23 -3.47 10.05
CA LEU A 235 -10.19 -4.88 9.67
C LEU A 235 -8.84 -5.29 9.09
N VAL A 236 -8.24 -4.47 8.23
CA VAL A 236 -6.92 -4.76 7.67
C VAL A 236 -5.83 -4.81 8.75
N GLY A 237 -5.95 -4.02 9.80
CA GLY A 237 -5.03 -4.06 10.94
C GLY A 237 -5.12 -5.34 11.78
N MET A 238 -6.19 -6.12 11.63
CA MET A 238 -6.40 -7.40 12.32
C MET A 238 -5.86 -8.61 11.55
N ASN A 239 -4.97 -8.40 10.58
CA ASN A 239 -4.40 -9.47 9.75
C ASN A 239 -5.44 -10.16 8.85
N ALA A 240 -6.50 -9.45 8.49
CA ALA A 240 -7.61 -9.95 7.70
C ALA A 240 -7.48 -9.54 6.22
N ARG A 241 -8.10 -10.32 5.35
CA ARG A 241 -8.42 -9.94 3.98
C ARG A 241 -9.90 -10.15 3.76
N GLY A 242 -10.53 -9.29 3.00
CA GLY A 242 -11.96 -9.40 2.75
C GLY A 242 -12.48 -8.10 2.16
N PHE A 243 -13.79 -7.95 2.18
CA PHE A 243 -14.42 -6.70 1.79
C PHE A 243 -15.54 -6.33 2.77
N VAL A 244 -15.87 -5.06 2.80
CA VAL A 244 -16.94 -4.50 3.63
C VAL A 244 -17.67 -3.42 2.85
N GLN A 245 -18.97 -3.31 3.06
CA GLN A 245 -19.75 -2.15 2.62
C GLN A 245 -19.64 -1.07 3.70
N GLU A 246 -19.18 0.11 3.31
CA GLU A 246 -18.98 1.24 4.21
C GLU A 246 -19.34 2.57 3.54
N THR A 247 -19.30 3.65 4.29
CA THR A 247 -19.52 5.00 3.76
C THR A 247 -18.19 5.65 3.41
N HIS A 248 -18.09 6.16 2.19
CA HIS A 248 -16.93 6.93 1.76
C HIS A 248 -16.83 8.23 2.56
N LEU A 249 -15.76 8.42 3.34
CA LEU A 249 -15.64 9.52 4.32
C LEU A 249 -15.81 10.92 3.71
N ARG A 250 -15.29 11.15 2.49
CA ARG A 250 -15.35 12.47 1.83
C ARG A 250 -16.64 12.68 1.04
N ARG A 251 -17.13 11.64 0.36
CA ARG A 251 -18.26 11.75 -0.57
C ARG A 251 -19.61 11.42 0.06
N GLY A 252 -19.61 10.79 1.24
CA GLY A 252 -20.84 10.42 1.95
C GLY A 252 -21.70 9.35 1.25
N ILE A 253 -21.14 8.63 0.28
CA ILE A 253 -21.83 7.60 -0.50
C ILE A 253 -21.45 6.20 -0.03
N SER A 254 -22.27 5.21 -0.36
CA SER A 254 -21.98 3.80 -0.06
C SER A 254 -20.94 3.24 -1.05
N VAL A 255 -19.91 2.62 -0.54
CA VAL A 255 -18.84 1.98 -1.30
C VAL A 255 -18.64 0.55 -0.83
N ILE A 256 -18.11 -0.28 -1.71
CA ILE A 256 -17.56 -1.60 -1.38
C ILE A 256 -16.05 -1.44 -1.31
N THR A 257 -15.48 -1.70 -0.14
CA THR A 257 -14.04 -1.60 0.10
C THR A 257 -13.48 -2.98 0.38
N ALA A 258 -12.60 -3.46 -0.49
CA ALA A 258 -11.77 -4.60 -0.23
C ALA A 258 -10.50 -4.18 0.52
N TYR A 259 -9.99 -5.08 1.34
CA TYR A 259 -8.79 -4.87 2.12
C TYR A 259 -7.90 -6.11 2.11
N ALA A 260 -6.58 -5.87 2.05
CA ALA A 260 -5.56 -6.91 2.16
C ALA A 260 -4.34 -6.35 2.89
N GLN A 261 -3.65 -7.21 3.65
CA GLN A 261 -2.44 -6.84 4.37
C GLN A 261 -1.20 -7.11 3.52
N VAL A 262 -0.27 -6.17 3.52
CA VAL A 262 1.09 -6.34 3.03
C VAL A 262 1.92 -6.82 4.22
N THR A 263 2.42 -8.03 4.13
CA THR A 263 3.25 -8.63 5.19
C THR A 263 4.67 -8.77 4.70
N ILE A 264 5.52 -7.84 5.09
CA ILE A 264 6.95 -7.88 4.77
C ILE A 264 7.66 -8.81 5.78
N ALA A 265 7.06 -9.95 6.04
CA ALA A 265 7.40 -10.87 7.12
C ALA A 265 8.85 -11.38 7.09
N HIS A 266 9.49 -11.37 5.91
CA HIS A 266 10.87 -11.83 5.74
C HIS A 266 11.90 -10.71 5.94
N ALA A 267 11.49 -9.45 5.82
CA ALA A 267 12.37 -8.31 5.92
C ALA A 267 12.32 -7.63 7.29
N ASP A 268 11.12 -7.28 7.76
CA ASP A 268 10.90 -6.74 9.10
C ASP A 268 9.46 -7.06 9.55
N PRO A 269 9.27 -7.95 10.54
CA PRO A 269 7.94 -8.34 11.02
C PRO A 269 7.18 -7.18 11.68
N ALA A 270 7.84 -6.05 11.97
CA ALA A 270 7.20 -4.85 12.51
C ALA A 270 6.57 -3.98 11.42
N LEU A 271 6.91 -4.16 10.15
CA LEU A 271 6.35 -3.39 9.05
C LEU A 271 5.10 -4.08 8.50
N ARG A 272 3.94 -3.57 8.87
CA ARG A 272 2.63 -4.08 8.44
C ARG A 272 1.85 -2.95 7.80
N TRP A 273 1.56 -3.09 6.52
CA TRP A 273 0.74 -2.13 5.80
C TRP A 273 -0.59 -2.76 5.38
N GLY A 274 -1.57 -1.91 5.14
CA GLY A 274 -2.87 -2.31 4.62
C GLY A 274 -3.15 -1.63 3.29
N ILE A 275 -3.64 -2.42 2.34
CA ILE A 275 -4.20 -1.90 1.08
C ILE A 275 -5.71 -1.91 1.19
N LEU A 276 -6.32 -0.80 0.82
CA LEU A 276 -7.75 -0.66 0.63
C LEU A 276 -8.01 -0.36 -0.85
N ILE A 277 -8.91 -1.10 -1.48
CA ILE A 277 -9.41 -0.82 -2.83
C ILE A 277 -10.92 -0.70 -2.74
N ARG A 278 -11.47 0.40 -3.24
CA ARG A 278 -12.90 0.68 -3.14
C ARG A 278 -13.50 1.08 -4.46
N VAL A 279 -14.79 0.78 -4.59
CA VAL A 279 -15.61 1.18 -5.72
C VAL A 279 -16.99 1.64 -5.23
N ASP A 280 -17.61 2.54 -5.96
CA ASP A 280 -18.94 3.01 -5.66
C ASP A 280 -19.94 1.86 -5.79
N ARG A 281 -20.77 1.64 -4.76
CA ARG A 281 -21.81 0.60 -4.78
C ARG A 281 -22.75 0.75 -5.98
N ASP A 282 -23.06 1.99 -6.34
CA ASP A 282 -23.96 2.28 -7.46
C ASP A 282 -23.35 1.92 -8.82
N SER A 283 -22.03 1.99 -8.98
CA SER A 283 -21.33 1.49 -10.17
C SER A 283 -21.44 -0.04 -10.31
N ILE A 284 -21.40 -0.78 -9.20
CA ILE A 284 -21.62 -2.24 -9.19
C ILE A 284 -23.03 -2.60 -9.66
N LEU A 285 -24.02 -1.79 -9.27
CA LEU A 285 -25.44 -2.05 -9.55
C LEU A 285 -25.93 -1.43 -10.87
N ALA A 286 -25.09 -0.66 -11.58
CA ALA A 286 -25.48 -0.01 -12.83
C ALA A 286 -26.02 -0.97 -13.91
N PRO A 287 -25.50 -2.22 -14.08
CA PRO A 287 -26.01 -3.16 -15.08
C PRO A 287 -27.46 -3.62 -14.89
N ILE A 288 -28.05 -3.40 -13.71
CA ILE A 288 -29.41 -3.83 -13.37
C ILE A 288 -30.39 -2.68 -13.15
N ARG A 289 -29.95 -1.44 -13.37
CA ARG A 289 -30.80 -0.23 -13.38
C ARG A 289 -31.23 0.12 -14.79
#